data_6fa5291791174af1e741ac072a2bf852
#
_entry.id   6fa5291791174af1e741ac072a2bf852
#
_cell.length_a   1.000
_cell.length_b   1.000
_cell.length_c   1.000
_cell.angle_alpha   90.00
_cell.angle_beta   90.00
_cell.angle_gamma   90.00
#
_symmetry.space_group_name_H-M   'P 1'
#
loop_
_entity.id
_entity.type
_entity.pdbx_description
1 polymer ?
#
loop_
_entity_poly.entity_id
_entity_poly.type
_entity_poly.pdbx_seq_one_letter_code
_entity_poly.pdbx_strand_id
1 'polypeptide(L)'
;MVGYNFAKVRSSSKGGEEIRLSPLELFYKLTHPEIEHPRPSQLVVLEKWYAAYQSSINDNIVSLNTGAGKTLVGLLMAETLRREKGGKVLYVCPNNLLGKQTLDESKRYGLDVASYLNLDGNGAAWSKEDKYLANESVCITNYDAVLNSLSKFESHEIVGVIFDDAHIALELLDKQYTFSIENAELIKQIAMLFKDSPSIGYKIESLLQNDPQSLTMVPLSEWHDAHEEVKRLIIKSKAHKESGAFAWKFLQENLLHCLCFMGAGKIEISPLYPKSKSHYVFSKKIQRVYLSATVPNLGDITRVFGVTPKRIESESPDYRADRLFLFSKKIGLSNPDEFIRKSLSELKEKVFGIVPNKLSLLTYKTLGITVAEDSVAALEKILEFKSDKIQKLVLSNRYDGIDLPGAVCHILVIDGLPWQGDLKTRFFSEYFHNENNAFLRAIIAAKLVQAFGRTVRSADDYSIILLLDKRLNNWLLNRDNDKFFKKDIV
;
A
#
# COMPACT_ATOMS: atom_id res chain seq x y z
N MET A 1 -0.99 -13.70 37.80
CA MET A 1 -1.12 -14.91 36.96
C MET A 1 -2.51 -15.45 37.12
N VAL A 2 -3.44 -15.18 36.24
CA VAL A 2 -4.76 -15.77 36.20
C VAL A 2 -4.62 -17.06 35.40
N GLY A 3 -4.67 -18.20 36.09
CA GLY A 3 -4.54 -19.52 35.47
C GLY A 3 -5.78 -19.84 34.64
N TYR A 4 -5.61 -19.91 33.34
CA TYR A 4 -6.63 -20.41 32.44
C TYR A 4 -6.79 -21.93 32.60
N ASN A 5 -7.98 -22.36 32.90
CA ASN A 5 -8.30 -23.77 33.12
C ASN A 5 -8.68 -24.45 31.82
N PHE A 6 -7.68 -25.05 31.13
CA PHE A 6 -7.80 -25.70 29.82
C PHE A 6 -8.67 -26.98 29.79
N ALA A 7 -9.07 -27.51 30.96
CA ALA A 7 -9.86 -28.74 31.02
C ALA A 7 -11.33 -28.58 30.58
N LYS A 8 -11.88 -27.36 30.51
CA LYS A 8 -13.27 -27.10 30.08
C LYS A 8 -13.48 -27.08 28.58
N VAL A 9 -12.42 -27.02 27.77
CA VAL A 9 -12.53 -26.85 26.29
C VAL A 9 -12.74 -28.19 25.56
N ARG A 10 -12.51 -29.33 26.22
CA ARG A 10 -12.58 -30.65 25.56
C ARG A 10 -13.94 -31.35 25.52
N SER A 11 -15.02 -30.79 26.08
CA SER A 11 -16.27 -31.53 26.32
C SER A 11 -17.52 -31.05 25.58
N SER A 12 -17.41 -30.28 24.47
CA SER A 12 -18.61 -29.89 23.72
C SER A 12 -18.48 -30.10 22.22
N SER A 13 -18.45 -31.33 21.78
CA SER A 13 -18.66 -31.71 20.39
C SER A 13 -19.88 -32.61 20.27
N LYS A 14 -21.06 -32.00 20.19
CA LYS A 14 -22.27 -32.62 19.60
C LYS A 14 -23.26 -31.50 19.23
N GLY A 15 -23.55 -31.42 17.91
CA GLY A 15 -24.65 -30.60 17.38
C GLY A 15 -24.20 -29.21 16.84
N GLY A 16 -24.13 -29.07 15.58
CA GLY A 16 -24.26 -28.01 14.58
C GLY A 16 -24.26 -26.51 14.92
N GLU A 17 -23.83 -26.06 16.09
CA GLU A 17 -23.53 -24.66 16.35
C GLU A 17 -22.02 -24.44 16.21
N GLU A 18 -21.60 -23.65 15.23
CA GLU A 18 -20.22 -23.14 15.14
C GLU A 18 -19.91 -22.41 16.44
N ILE A 19 -19.03 -22.99 17.28
CA ILE A 19 -18.66 -22.44 18.58
C ILE A 19 -18.02 -21.07 18.35
N ARG A 20 -18.61 -20.03 18.94
CA ARG A 20 -18.01 -18.69 18.97
C ARG A 20 -16.66 -18.77 19.67
N LEU A 21 -15.59 -18.51 18.92
CA LEU A 21 -14.23 -18.57 19.40
C LEU A 21 -13.62 -17.17 19.35
N SER A 22 -13.07 -16.72 20.47
CA SER A 22 -12.19 -15.55 20.45
C SER A 22 -10.97 -15.81 19.53
N PRO A 23 -10.29 -14.79 19.05
CA PRO A 23 -9.10 -14.96 18.21
C PRO A 23 -8.01 -15.82 18.85
N LEU A 24 -7.86 -15.75 20.16
CA LEU A 24 -6.88 -16.55 20.92
C LEU A 24 -7.30 -18.02 21.05
N GLU A 25 -8.57 -18.28 21.34
CA GLU A 25 -9.09 -19.65 21.35
C GLU A 25 -9.00 -20.29 19.97
N LEU A 26 -9.25 -19.51 18.91
CA LEU A 26 -9.04 -19.93 17.53
C LEU A 26 -7.58 -20.29 17.27
N PHE A 27 -6.64 -19.44 17.67
CA PHE A 27 -5.20 -19.69 17.52
C PHE A 27 -4.78 -21.04 18.12
N TYR A 28 -5.20 -21.33 19.35
CA TYR A 28 -4.86 -22.59 20.03
C TYR A 28 -5.60 -23.82 19.49
N LYS A 29 -6.62 -23.63 18.65
CA LYS A 29 -7.29 -24.72 17.91
C LYS A 29 -6.69 -24.98 16.53
N LEU A 30 -5.86 -24.08 16.01
CA LEU A 30 -5.16 -24.30 14.76
C LEU A 30 -4.16 -25.45 14.91
N THR A 31 -4.15 -26.35 13.92
CA THR A 31 -3.40 -27.60 13.96
C THR A 31 -1.94 -27.45 13.58
N HIS A 32 -1.38 -26.24 13.61
CA HIS A 32 -0.01 -26.00 13.14
C HIS A 32 0.94 -25.53 14.21
N PRO A 33 2.06 -26.27 14.39
CA PRO A 33 2.96 -26.13 15.53
C PRO A 33 4.16 -25.20 15.30
N GLU A 34 4.27 -24.48 14.16
CA GLU A 34 5.45 -23.63 13.94
C GLU A 34 5.50 -22.43 14.91
N ILE A 35 4.36 -22.05 15.51
CA ILE A 35 4.26 -20.99 16.50
C ILE A 35 3.50 -21.53 17.69
N GLU A 36 4.19 -21.86 18.77
CA GLU A 36 3.56 -22.39 19.99
C GLU A 36 2.70 -21.35 20.70
N HIS A 37 3.12 -20.07 20.68
CA HIS A 37 2.43 -18.96 21.35
C HIS A 37 2.48 -17.68 20.52
N PRO A 38 1.39 -16.88 20.51
CA PRO A 38 1.44 -15.53 19.96
C PRO A 38 2.43 -14.66 20.74
N ARG A 39 3.07 -13.72 20.05
CA ARG A 39 3.96 -12.75 20.71
C ARG A 39 3.17 -11.85 21.68
N PRO A 40 3.79 -11.28 22.72
CA PRO A 40 3.09 -10.42 23.69
C PRO A 40 2.33 -9.25 23.04
N SER A 41 2.91 -8.61 22.02
CA SER A 41 2.24 -7.54 21.27
C SER A 41 1.00 -8.01 20.50
N GLN A 42 1.05 -9.23 19.94
CA GLN A 42 -0.09 -9.85 19.25
C GLN A 42 -1.23 -10.18 20.21
N LEU A 43 -0.90 -10.74 21.39
CA LEU A 43 -1.89 -11.06 22.44
C LEU A 43 -2.67 -9.81 22.83
N VAL A 44 -1.97 -8.74 23.22
CA VAL A 44 -2.58 -7.47 23.65
C VAL A 44 -3.50 -6.89 22.59
N VAL A 45 -3.06 -6.92 21.33
CA VAL A 45 -3.83 -6.36 20.23
C VAL A 45 -5.07 -7.19 19.91
N LEU A 46 -4.97 -8.52 19.92
CA LEU A 46 -6.11 -9.42 19.69
C LEU A 46 -7.17 -9.28 20.78
N GLU A 47 -6.77 -9.19 22.06
CA GLU A 47 -7.68 -8.99 23.18
C GLU A 47 -8.39 -7.62 23.10
N LYS A 48 -7.63 -6.53 22.90
CA LYS A 48 -8.19 -5.19 22.78
C LYS A 48 -9.15 -5.07 21.57
N TRP A 49 -8.81 -5.69 20.44
CA TRP A 49 -9.68 -5.71 19.28
C TRP A 49 -10.96 -6.51 19.54
N TYR A 50 -10.87 -7.69 20.12
CA TYR A 50 -12.03 -8.52 20.38
C TYR A 50 -13.01 -7.85 21.36
N ALA A 51 -12.50 -7.17 22.39
CA ALA A 51 -13.30 -6.36 23.30
C ALA A 51 -13.99 -5.18 22.57
N ALA A 52 -13.30 -4.51 21.64
CA ALA A 52 -13.88 -3.46 20.82
C ALA A 52 -14.96 -4.00 19.87
N TYR A 53 -14.71 -5.14 19.26
CA TYR A 53 -15.66 -5.85 18.39
C TYR A 53 -16.93 -6.24 19.15
N GLN A 54 -16.81 -6.82 20.36
CA GLN A 54 -17.95 -7.15 21.20
C GLN A 54 -18.75 -5.93 21.65
N SER A 55 -18.08 -4.77 21.76
CA SER A 55 -18.72 -3.47 22.03
C SER A 55 -19.34 -2.81 20.78
N SER A 56 -19.49 -3.56 19.68
CA SER A 56 -20.09 -3.12 18.41
C SER A 56 -19.34 -1.95 17.72
N ILE A 57 -18.03 -1.80 17.97
CA ILE A 57 -17.19 -0.83 17.28
C ILE A 57 -16.84 -1.41 15.91
N ASN A 58 -17.31 -0.79 14.84
CA ASN A 58 -17.17 -1.32 13.48
C ASN A 58 -15.81 -1.04 12.85
N ASP A 59 -15.20 0.10 13.17
CA ASP A 59 -13.95 0.55 12.56
C ASP A 59 -12.82 0.57 13.58
N ASN A 60 -11.78 -0.22 13.34
CA ASN A 60 -10.64 -0.35 14.25
C ASN A 60 -9.33 -0.23 13.46
N ILE A 61 -8.43 0.67 13.89
CA ILE A 61 -7.06 0.71 13.38
C ILE A 61 -6.12 0.01 14.35
N VAL A 62 -5.41 -0.97 13.84
CA VAL A 62 -4.51 -1.83 14.62
C VAL A 62 -3.08 -1.55 14.21
N SER A 63 -2.28 -1.07 15.14
CA SER A 63 -0.86 -0.78 14.91
C SER A 63 0.03 -1.86 15.49
N LEU A 64 0.79 -2.50 14.61
CA LEU A 64 1.85 -3.47 14.96
C LEU A 64 3.09 -3.15 14.12
N ASN A 65 4.27 -3.14 14.72
CA ASN A 65 5.51 -2.83 14.02
C ASN A 65 5.79 -3.81 12.86
N THR A 66 6.65 -3.41 11.93
CA THR A 66 7.12 -4.32 10.87
C THR A 66 7.80 -5.54 11.51
N GLY A 67 7.49 -6.74 11.02
CA GLY A 67 8.00 -7.98 11.60
C GLY A 67 7.29 -8.51 12.85
N ALA A 68 6.33 -7.76 13.43
CA ALA A 68 5.55 -8.22 14.59
C ALA A 68 4.46 -9.27 14.26
N GLY A 69 4.37 -9.74 13.00
CA GLY A 69 3.44 -10.78 12.57
C GLY A 69 2.00 -10.29 12.37
N LYS A 70 1.82 -9.11 11.76
CA LYS A 70 0.50 -8.54 11.40
C LYS A 70 -0.40 -9.52 10.65
N THR A 71 0.17 -10.31 9.73
CA THR A 71 -0.57 -11.28 8.91
C THR A 71 -1.32 -12.29 9.76
N LEU A 72 -0.66 -12.89 10.76
CA LEU A 72 -1.31 -13.82 11.68
C LEU A 72 -2.47 -13.15 12.42
N VAL A 73 -2.23 -11.97 13.00
CA VAL A 73 -3.24 -11.19 13.73
C VAL A 73 -4.45 -10.91 12.85
N GLY A 74 -4.22 -10.42 11.63
CA GLY A 74 -5.30 -10.11 10.68
C GLY A 74 -6.07 -11.34 10.22
N LEU A 75 -5.39 -12.46 9.97
CA LEU A 75 -6.05 -13.72 9.58
C LEU A 75 -6.91 -14.29 10.72
N LEU A 76 -6.44 -14.21 11.98
CA LEU A 76 -7.23 -14.61 13.15
C LEU A 76 -8.47 -13.72 13.32
N MET A 77 -8.33 -12.40 13.15
CA MET A 77 -9.46 -11.47 13.19
C MET A 77 -10.47 -11.78 12.06
N ALA A 78 -9.98 -12.01 10.83
CA ALA A 78 -10.84 -12.33 9.68
C ALA A 78 -11.64 -13.62 9.90
N GLU A 79 -10.97 -14.68 10.35
CA GLU A 79 -11.62 -15.98 10.60
C GLU A 79 -12.58 -15.92 11.78
N THR A 80 -12.25 -15.17 12.85
CA THR A 80 -13.19 -14.92 13.97
C THR A 80 -14.45 -14.21 13.47
N LEU A 81 -14.31 -13.15 12.65
CA LEU A 81 -15.46 -12.44 12.09
C LEU A 81 -16.33 -13.34 11.21
N ARG A 82 -15.69 -14.17 10.37
CA ARG A 82 -16.41 -15.11 9.50
C ARG A 82 -17.27 -16.07 10.33
N ARG A 83 -16.69 -16.70 11.35
CA ARG A 83 -17.37 -17.67 12.22
C ARG A 83 -18.47 -17.04 13.04
N GLU A 84 -18.21 -15.88 13.66
CA GLU A 84 -19.20 -15.23 14.53
C GLU A 84 -20.35 -14.57 13.78
N LYS A 85 -20.08 -14.00 12.61
CA LYS A 85 -21.10 -13.34 11.78
C LYS A 85 -21.80 -14.26 10.77
N GLY A 86 -21.21 -15.44 10.50
CA GLY A 86 -21.74 -16.38 9.49
C GLY A 86 -21.80 -15.77 8.09
N GLY A 87 -20.86 -14.89 7.72
CA GLY A 87 -20.89 -14.18 6.45
C GLY A 87 -19.52 -14.06 5.80
N LYS A 88 -19.48 -13.41 4.63
CA LYS A 88 -18.28 -13.25 3.84
C LYS A 88 -17.32 -12.23 4.44
N VAL A 89 -16.05 -12.63 4.56
CA VAL A 89 -14.98 -11.75 5.05
C VAL A 89 -13.85 -11.69 4.02
N LEU A 90 -13.36 -10.47 3.77
CA LEU A 90 -12.23 -10.21 2.89
C LEU A 90 -10.98 -9.87 3.71
N TYR A 91 -9.85 -10.45 3.33
CA TYR A 91 -8.52 -10.03 3.72
C TYR A 91 -7.87 -9.35 2.51
N VAL A 92 -7.66 -8.05 2.58
CA VAL A 92 -7.30 -7.20 1.44
C VAL A 92 -5.84 -6.79 1.53
N CYS A 93 -5.01 -7.29 0.62
CA CYS A 93 -3.58 -7.02 0.55
C CYS A 93 -3.27 -5.87 -0.41
N PRO A 94 -2.14 -5.16 -0.25
CA PRO A 94 -1.72 -4.08 -1.14
C PRO A 94 -1.61 -4.48 -2.62
N ASN A 95 -1.13 -5.68 -2.89
CA ASN A 95 -0.92 -6.20 -4.24
C ASN A 95 -0.97 -7.73 -4.28
N ASN A 96 -0.90 -8.31 -5.49
CA ASN A 96 -0.96 -9.77 -5.69
C ASN A 96 0.20 -10.53 -5.02
N LEU A 97 1.40 -9.93 -4.95
CA LEU A 97 2.56 -10.54 -4.32
C LEU A 97 2.34 -10.75 -2.82
N LEU A 98 1.89 -9.70 -2.12
CA LEU A 98 1.53 -9.80 -0.69
C LEU A 98 0.34 -10.73 -0.48
N GLY A 99 -0.65 -10.70 -1.39
CA GLY A 99 -1.75 -11.66 -1.37
C GLY A 99 -1.25 -13.11 -1.46
N LYS A 100 -0.29 -13.38 -2.32
CA LYS A 100 0.35 -14.71 -2.43
C LYS A 100 1.10 -15.08 -1.15
N GLN A 101 1.87 -14.16 -0.57
CA GLN A 101 2.57 -14.40 0.70
C GLN A 101 1.58 -14.67 1.84
N THR A 102 0.50 -13.89 1.94
CA THR A 102 -0.56 -14.11 2.94
C THR A 102 -1.24 -15.47 2.76
N LEU A 103 -1.45 -15.89 1.49
CA LEU A 103 -2.00 -17.21 1.17
C LEU A 103 -1.06 -18.35 1.62
N ASP A 104 0.25 -18.19 1.43
CA ASP A 104 1.22 -19.19 1.84
C ASP A 104 1.37 -19.22 3.38
N GLU A 105 1.35 -18.06 4.05
CA GLU A 105 1.32 -17.98 5.51
C GLU A 105 0.04 -18.58 6.11
N SER A 106 -1.12 -18.35 5.51
CA SER A 106 -2.38 -18.94 5.99
C SER A 106 -2.33 -20.47 6.02
N LYS A 107 -1.71 -21.09 5.03
CA LYS A 107 -1.48 -22.55 4.99
C LYS A 107 -0.57 -23.03 6.12
N ARG A 108 0.50 -22.24 6.41
CA ARG A 108 1.41 -22.54 7.52
C ARG A 108 0.72 -22.45 8.88
N TYR A 109 -0.29 -21.61 9.00
CA TYR A 109 -1.11 -21.49 10.22
C TYR A 109 -2.29 -22.48 10.26
N GLY A 110 -2.43 -23.35 9.25
CA GLY A 110 -3.54 -24.32 9.17
C GLY A 110 -4.90 -23.67 8.88
N LEU A 111 -4.92 -22.46 8.31
CA LEU A 111 -6.13 -21.78 7.88
C LEU A 111 -6.45 -22.11 6.43
N ASP A 112 -7.64 -22.65 6.18
CA ASP A 112 -8.13 -22.93 4.83
C ASP A 112 -8.84 -21.68 4.27
N VAL A 113 -8.17 -20.95 3.38
CA VAL A 113 -8.65 -19.70 2.81
C VAL A 113 -8.89 -19.81 1.31
N ALA A 114 -9.86 -19.05 0.81
CA ALA A 114 -10.06 -18.79 -0.61
C ALA A 114 -9.18 -17.62 -1.07
N SER A 115 -9.01 -17.46 -2.37
CA SER A 115 -8.36 -16.27 -2.92
C SER A 115 -8.92 -15.83 -4.25
N TYR A 116 -8.84 -14.51 -4.52
CA TYR A 116 -9.09 -13.90 -5.82
C TYR A 116 -7.91 -12.97 -6.15
N LEU A 117 -6.93 -13.49 -6.87
CA LEU A 117 -5.65 -12.85 -7.14
C LEU A 117 -5.21 -13.09 -8.59
N ASN A 118 -4.44 -12.15 -9.16
CA ASN A 118 -3.74 -12.33 -10.42
C ASN A 118 -2.31 -12.81 -10.14
N LEU A 119 -2.07 -14.10 -10.21
CA LEU A 119 -0.78 -14.71 -9.87
C LEU A 119 0.05 -15.10 -11.09
N ASP A 120 -0.58 -15.26 -12.25
CA ASP A 120 0.04 -15.72 -13.50
C ASP A 120 0.07 -14.65 -14.61
N GLY A 121 -0.45 -13.45 -14.33
CA GLY A 121 -0.51 -12.35 -15.29
C GLY A 121 -1.72 -12.38 -16.24
N ASN A 122 -2.53 -13.44 -16.23
CA ASN A 122 -3.68 -13.62 -17.14
C ASN A 122 -4.98 -13.01 -16.60
N GLY A 123 -4.92 -12.28 -15.52
CA GLY A 123 -6.05 -11.69 -14.82
C GLY A 123 -6.31 -12.35 -13.47
N ALA A 124 -7.16 -11.72 -12.66
CA ALA A 124 -7.49 -12.27 -11.35
C ALA A 124 -8.38 -13.51 -11.49
N ALA A 125 -7.97 -14.60 -10.82
CA ALA A 125 -8.65 -15.87 -10.81
C ALA A 125 -9.01 -16.30 -9.39
N TRP A 126 -10.10 -17.07 -9.27
CA TRP A 126 -10.53 -17.64 -8.01
C TRP A 126 -9.75 -18.93 -7.67
N SER A 127 -9.48 -19.10 -6.38
CA SER A 127 -9.13 -20.38 -5.78
C SER A 127 -10.09 -20.63 -4.63
N LYS A 128 -10.76 -21.79 -4.62
CA LYS A 128 -11.78 -22.19 -3.62
C LYS A 128 -12.95 -21.19 -3.51
N GLU A 129 -13.44 -20.72 -4.67
CA GLU A 129 -14.59 -19.81 -4.74
C GLU A 129 -15.83 -20.40 -4.06
N ASP A 130 -16.11 -21.68 -4.25
CA ASP A 130 -17.21 -22.44 -3.64
C ASP A 130 -17.26 -22.30 -2.12
N LYS A 131 -16.10 -22.47 -1.45
CA LYS A 131 -16.00 -22.31 0.00
C LYS A 131 -16.25 -20.88 0.46
N TYR A 132 -15.74 -19.90 -0.29
CA TYR A 132 -16.01 -18.50 0.01
C TYR A 132 -17.50 -18.16 -0.16
N LEU A 133 -18.12 -18.62 -1.25
CA LEU A 133 -19.55 -18.40 -1.50
C LEU A 133 -20.45 -19.08 -0.44
N ALA A 134 -20.02 -20.25 0.07
CA ALA A 134 -20.70 -20.95 1.16
C ALA A 134 -20.44 -20.35 2.55
N ASN A 135 -19.68 -19.26 2.67
CA ASN A 135 -19.23 -18.65 3.94
C ASN A 135 -18.33 -19.58 4.80
N GLU A 136 -17.68 -20.57 4.20
CA GLU A 136 -16.80 -21.52 4.90
C GLU A 136 -15.36 -21.05 4.96
N SER A 137 -15.00 -20.00 4.21
CA SER A 137 -13.61 -19.54 4.06
C SER A 137 -13.52 -18.03 3.93
N VAL A 138 -12.48 -17.44 4.53
CA VAL A 138 -12.06 -16.05 4.28
C VAL A 138 -11.50 -15.96 2.87
N CYS A 139 -11.71 -14.84 2.15
CA CYS A 139 -11.11 -14.61 0.84
C CYS A 139 -9.95 -13.63 0.94
N ILE A 140 -8.76 -14.04 0.52
CA ILE A 140 -7.59 -13.18 0.32
C ILE A 140 -7.66 -12.57 -1.07
N THR A 141 -7.58 -11.25 -1.14
CA THR A 141 -7.60 -10.48 -2.40
C THR A 141 -6.73 -9.22 -2.29
N ASN A 142 -6.75 -8.36 -3.30
CA ASN A 142 -6.01 -7.11 -3.28
C ASN A 142 -6.94 -5.87 -3.31
N TYR A 143 -6.37 -4.70 -3.02
CA TYR A 143 -7.10 -3.44 -3.02
C TYR A 143 -7.73 -3.11 -4.37
N ASP A 144 -7.02 -3.35 -5.49
CA ASP A 144 -7.56 -3.06 -6.82
C ASP A 144 -8.83 -3.86 -7.12
N ALA A 145 -8.89 -5.12 -6.68
CA ALA A 145 -10.08 -5.96 -6.87
C ALA A 145 -11.28 -5.49 -6.03
N VAL A 146 -11.02 -4.93 -4.84
CA VAL A 146 -12.08 -4.50 -3.91
C VAL A 146 -12.51 -3.07 -4.18
N LEU A 147 -11.57 -2.15 -4.44
CA LEU A 147 -11.85 -0.71 -4.47
C LEU A 147 -12.25 -0.18 -5.84
N ASN A 148 -12.11 -0.95 -6.92
CA ASN A 148 -12.54 -0.51 -8.25
C ASN A 148 -14.08 -0.44 -8.38
N SER A 149 -14.57 0.38 -9.29
CA SER A 149 -16.01 0.61 -9.51
C SER A 149 -16.77 -0.56 -10.14
N LEU A 150 -16.08 -1.62 -10.55
CA LEU A 150 -16.64 -2.84 -11.14
C LEU A 150 -16.28 -4.06 -10.29
N SER A 151 -16.06 -3.86 -9.00
CA SER A 151 -15.67 -4.92 -8.08
C SER A 151 -16.70 -6.05 -8.06
N LYS A 152 -16.22 -7.29 -8.24
CA LYS A 152 -17.07 -8.48 -8.12
C LYS A 152 -17.62 -8.67 -6.71
N PHE A 153 -16.97 -8.08 -5.70
CA PHE A 153 -17.38 -8.16 -4.31
C PHE A 153 -18.55 -7.24 -3.95
N GLU A 154 -18.90 -6.27 -4.80
CA GLU A 154 -20.00 -5.33 -4.53
C GLU A 154 -21.36 -6.03 -4.32
N SER A 155 -21.62 -7.11 -5.07
CA SER A 155 -22.85 -7.90 -4.97
C SER A 155 -22.84 -8.89 -3.80
N HIS A 156 -21.71 -9.07 -3.10
CA HIS A 156 -21.59 -10.03 -2.02
C HIS A 156 -22.04 -9.44 -0.68
N GLU A 157 -22.62 -10.28 0.17
CA GLU A 157 -22.96 -9.91 1.55
C GLU A 157 -21.74 -10.00 2.45
N ILE A 158 -20.90 -8.96 2.39
CA ILE A 158 -19.68 -8.86 3.19
C ILE A 158 -20.04 -8.40 4.60
N VAL A 159 -19.55 -9.11 5.61
CA VAL A 159 -19.72 -8.78 7.04
C VAL A 159 -18.46 -8.20 7.67
N GLY A 160 -17.31 -8.39 7.05
CA GLY A 160 -16.04 -7.87 7.54
C GLY A 160 -14.98 -7.72 6.45
N VAL A 161 -14.10 -6.73 6.64
CA VAL A 161 -12.94 -6.49 5.80
C VAL A 161 -11.73 -6.19 6.67
N ILE A 162 -10.63 -6.91 6.42
CA ILE A 162 -9.33 -6.62 6.99
C ILE A 162 -8.49 -5.95 5.91
N PHE A 163 -8.10 -4.72 6.12
CA PHE A 163 -7.21 -3.96 5.25
C PHE A 163 -5.77 -4.10 5.74
N ASP A 164 -4.97 -4.86 5.04
CA ASP A 164 -3.54 -5.01 5.36
C ASP A 164 -2.74 -3.83 4.81
N ASP A 165 -1.74 -3.38 5.58
CA ASP A 165 -0.96 -2.18 5.28
C ASP A 165 -1.85 -0.97 4.89
N ALA A 166 -2.83 -0.66 5.74
CA ALA A 166 -3.91 0.30 5.47
C ALA A 166 -3.46 1.73 5.11
N HIS A 167 -2.21 2.11 5.41
CA HIS A 167 -1.65 3.39 4.98
C HIS A 167 -1.52 3.48 3.45
N ILE A 168 -1.30 2.34 2.77
CA ILE A 168 -1.28 2.26 1.29
C ILE A 168 -2.69 2.38 0.73
N ALA A 169 -3.69 1.90 1.44
CA ALA A 169 -5.08 1.96 1.02
C ALA A 169 -5.55 3.39 0.73
N LEU A 170 -5.02 4.38 1.46
CA LEU A 170 -5.32 5.79 1.23
C LEU A 170 -4.91 6.22 -0.18
N GLU A 171 -3.68 5.88 -0.59
CA GLU A 171 -3.13 6.17 -1.91
C GLU A 171 -3.86 5.38 -3.02
N LEU A 172 -4.11 4.09 -2.77
CA LEU A 172 -4.77 3.23 -3.74
C LEU A 172 -6.23 3.63 -3.95
N LEU A 173 -6.93 4.04 -2.90
CA LEU A 173 -8.29 4.54 -3.05
C LEU A 173 -8.32 5.86 -3.85
N ASP A 174 -7.43 6.80 -3.56
CA ASP A 174 -7.32 8.05 -4.32
C ASP A 174 -7.07 7.78 -5.81
N LYS A 175 -6.19 6.82 -6.12
CA LYS A 175 -5.92 6.36 -7.49
C LYS A 175 -7.16 5.80 -8.19
N GLN A 176 -8.03 5.06 -7.50
CA GLN A 176 -9.30 4.56 -8.09
C GLN A 176 -10.26 5.69 -8.48
N TYR A 177 -10.12 6.86 -7.87
CA TYR A 177 -10.89 8.06 -8.20
C TYR A 177 -10.12 9.06 -9.08
N THR A 178 -9.00 8.65 -9.68
CA THR A 178 -8.20 9.49 -10.58
C THR A 178 -8.30 8.98 -12.01
N PHE A 179 -8.88 9.79 -12.90
CA PHE A 179 -8.93 9.53 -14.33
C PHE A 179 -7.71 10.14 -15.02
N SER A 180 -6.88 9.28 -15.62
CA SER A 180 -5.64 9.69 -16.30
C SER A 180 -5.80 9.63 -17.81
N ILE A 181 -5.34 10.67 -18.50
CA ILE A 181 -5.33 10.80 -19.96
C ILE A 181 -3.87 10.91 -20.41
N GLU A 182 -3.44 9.98 -21.26
CA GLU A 182 -2.08 9.96 -21.83
C GLU A 182 -2.10 10.03 -23.38
N ASN A 183 -3.29 10.05 -23.99
CA ASN A 183 -3.46 10.23 -25.42
C ASN A 183 -3.11 11.67 -25.82
N ALA A 184 -2.05 11.84 -26.62
CA ALA A 184 -1.51 13.15 -26.99
C ALA A 184 -2.52 14.05 -27.72
N GLU A 185 -3.35 13.49 -28.59
CA GLU A 185 -4.35 14.27 -29.33
C GLU A 185 -5.47 14.76 -28.39
N LEU A 186 -5.94 13.89 -27.48
CA LEU A 186 -6.94 14.29 -26.49
C LEU A 186 -6.38 15.31 -25.49
N ILE A 187 -5.12 15.15 -25.05
CA ILE A 187 -4.42 16.12 -24.21
C ILE A 187 -4.40 17.49 -24.92
N LYS A 188 -4.02 17.52 -26.19
CA LYS A 188 -3.98 18.76 -27.00
C LYS A 188 -5.36 19.39 -27.08
N GLN A 189 -6.41 18.62 -27.38
CA GLN A 189 -7.77 19.16 -27.48
C GLN A 189 -8.25 19.76 -26.17
N ILE A 190 -8.01 19.07 -25.03
CA ILE A 190 -8.38 19.57 -23.71
C ILE A 190 -7.54 20.80 -23.33
N ALA A 191 -6.23 20.77 -23.52
CA ALA A 191 -5.34 21.87 -23.19
C ALA A 191 -5.69 23.15 -23.96
N MET A 192 -6.08 23.02 -25.24
CA MET A 192 -6.48 24.16 -26.07
C MET A 192 -7.75 24.86 -25.61
N LEU A 193 -8.62 24.23 -24.81
CA LEU A 193 -9.76 24.90 -24.18
C LEU A 193 -9.32 26.02 -23.22
N PHE A 194 -8.09 25.93 -22.71
CA PHE A 194 -7.53 26.87 -21.72
C PHE A 194 -6.43 27.76 -22.30
N LYS A 195 -6.27 27.78 -23.64
CA LYS A 195 -5.21 28.59 -24.30
C LYS A 195 -5.29 30.07 -23.96
N ASP A 196 -6.50 30.61 -23.91
CA ASP A 196 -6.75 32.02 -23.64
C ASP A 196 -6.97 32.31 -22.14
N SER A 197 -6.70 31.34 -21.27
CA SER A 197 -6.77 31.50 -19.82
C SER A 197 -5.72 32.50 -19.33
N PRO A 198 -6.15 33.55 -18.59
CA PRO A 198 -5.19 34.50 -18.01
C PRO A 198 -4.28 33.86 -16.97
N SER A 199 -4.73 32.76 -16.35
CA SER A 199 -4.03 32.09 -15.26
C SER A 199 -3.03 31.02 -15.73
N ILE A 200 -3.38 30.25 -16.77
CA ILE A 200 -2.60 29.08 -17.20
C ILE A 200 -2.28 29.06 -18.68
N GLY A 201 -2.87 29.97 -19.51
CA GLY A 201 -2.69 29.98 -20.96
C GLY A 201 -1.21 30.03 -21.38
N TYR A 202 -0.38 30.78 -20.67
CA TYR A 202 1.07 30.87 -20.93
C TYR A 202 1.83 29.55 -20.71
N LYS A 203 1.25 28.57 -19.99
CA LYS A 203 1.84 27.26 -19.75
C LYS A 203 1.44 26.22 -20.80
N ILE A 204 0.39 26.47 -21.58
CA ILE A 204 -0.20 25.47 -22.49
C ILE A 204 0.82 25.04 -23.55
N GLU A 205 1.61 25.97 -24.08
CA GLU A 205 2.62 25.64 -25.08
C GLU A 205 3.71 24.71 -24.52
N SER A 206 4.26 25.00 -23.34
CA SER A 206 5.27 24.16 -22.69
C SER A 206 4.73 22.78 -22.29
N LEU A 207 3.45 22.71 -21.88
CA LEU A 207 2.76 21.43 -21.64
C LEU A 207 2.67 20.58 -22.90
N LEU A 208 2.32 21.18 -24.05
CA LEU A 208 2.20 20.50 -25.34
C LEU A 208 3.56 20.08 -25.92
N GLN A 209 4.63 20.77 -25.54
CA GLN A 209 6.02 20.38 -25.88
C GLN A 209 6.58 19.31 -24.95
N ASN A 210 5.77 18.77 -24.03
CA ASN A 210 6.16 17.77 -23.05
C ASN A 210 7.34 18.21 -22.14
N ASP A 211 7.42 19.49 -21.79
CA ASP A 211 8.40 19.97 -20.82
C ASP A 211 8.17 19.28 -19.44
N PRO A 212 9.12 18.49 -18.95
CA PRO A 212 8.95 17.75 -17.69
C PRO A 212 8.69 18.62 -16.46
N GLN A 213 9.07 19.90 -16.51
CA GLN A 213 8.82 20.87 -15.44
C GLN A 213 7.45 21.52 -15.53
N SER A 214 6.78 21.37 -16.69
CA SER A 214 5.47 21.97 -16.90
C SER A 214 4.41 21.23 -16.10
N LEU A 215 3.80 21.93 -15.14
CA LEU A 215 2.73 21.41 -14.31
C LEU A 215 1.78 22.55 -13.94
N THR A 216 0.48 22.31 -14.07
CA THR A 216 -0.53 23.28 -13.64
C THR A 216 -1.82 22.60 -13.20
N MET A 217 -2.58 23.28 -12.36
CA MET A 217 -3.97 22.95 -12.06
C MET A 217 -4.87 23.95 -12.80
N VAL A 218 -5.91 23.46 -13.46
CA VAL A 218 -6.92 24.31 -14.06
C VAL A 218 -7.66 25.07 -12.96
N PRO A 219 -7.78 26.41 -13.02
CA PRO A 219 -8.54 27.16 -12.03
C PRO A 219 -9.98 26.67 -11.95
N LEU A 220 -10.55 26.63 -10.73
CA LEU A 220 -11.87 26.05 -10.52
C LEU A 220 -12.98 26.77 -11.29
N SER A 221 -12.89 28.08 -11.47
CA SER A 221 -13.84 28.85 -12.28
C SER A 221 -13.80 28.44 -13.75
N GLU A 222 -12.60 28.30 -14.31
CA GLU A 222 -12.42 27.89 -15.71
C GLU A 222 -12.80 26.42 -15.91
N TRP A 223 -12.51 25.57 -14.93
CA TRP A 223 -12.95 24.17 -14.92
C TRP A 223 -14.48 24.07 -14.91
N HIS A 224 -15.15 24.89 -14.07
CA HIS A 224 -16.61 24.96 -14.04
C HIS A 224 -17.21 25.21 -15.43
N ASP A 225 -16.60 26.09 -16.20
CA ASP A 225 -17.11 26.46 -17.54
C ASP A 225 -16.76 25.40 -18.60
N ALA A 226 -15.64 24.69 -18.44
CA ALA A 226 -15.12 23.77 -19.45
C ALA A 226 -15.43 22.28 -19.23
N HIS A 227 -15.84 21.87 -18.00
CA HIS A 227 -15.92 20.44 -17.63
C HIS A 227 -16.87 19.62 -18.53
N GLU A 228 -17.98 20.19 -19.01
CA GLU A 228 -18.91 19.46 -19.89
C GLU A 228 -18.31 19.27 -21.30
N GLU A 229 -17.50 20.23 -21.80
CA GLU A 229 -16.77 20.06 -23.05
C GLU A 229 -15.67 19.01 -22.91
N VAL A 230 -14.92 19.02 -21.80
CA VAL A 230 -13.95 17.98 -21.47
C VAL A 230 -14.63 16.61 -21.41
N LYS A 231 -15.80 16.49 -20.77
CA LYS A 231 -16.60 15.25 -20.74
C LYS A 231 -16.94 14.76 -22.15
N ARG A 232 -17.38 15.69 -23.04
CA ARG A 232 -17.69 15.36 -24.43
C ARG A 232 -16.45 14.84 -25.20
N LEU A 233 -15.30 15.48 -25.03
CA LEU A 233 -14.03 15.08 -25.66
C LEU A 233 -13.60 13.69 -25.20
N ILE A 234 -13.67 13.39 -23.89
CA ILE A 234 -13.35 12.09 -23.31
C ILE A 234 -14.27 10.99 -23.88
N ILE A 235 -15.57 11.27 -23.99
CA ILE A 235 -16.54 10.31 -24.54
C ILE A 235 -16.30 10.09 -26.03
N LYS A 236 -16.07 11.16 -26.80
CA LYS A 236 -15.82 11.12 -28.25
C LYS A 236 -14.54 10.35 -28.58
N SER A 237 -13.47 10.53 -27.80
CA SER A 237 -12.21 9.82 -27.99
C SER A 237 -12.24 8.36 -27.53
N LYS A 238 -13.29 7.93 -26.82
CA LYS A 238 -13.44 6.61 -26.17
C LYS A 238 -12.42 6.34 -25.04
N ALA A 239 -11.65 7.34 -24.59
CA ALA A 239 -10.69 7.20 -23.50
C ALA A 239 -11.31 6.63 -22.21
N HIS A 240 -12.59 6.92 -21.96
CA HIS A 240 -13.38 6.38 -20.84
C HIS A 240 -13.58 4.85 -20.88
N LYS A 241 -13.27 4.17 -21.99
CA LYS A 241 -13.37 2.70 -22.14
C LYS A 241 -12.02 2.00 -22.07
N GLU A 242 -10.94 2.76 -22.04
CA GLU A 242 -9.56 2.28 -21.98
C GLU A 242 -9.06 2.18 -20.54
N SER A 243 -7.84 2.60 -20.27
CA SER A 243 -7.17 2.50 -18.95
C SER A 243 -7.88 3.24 -17.81
N GLY A 244 -8.77 4.19 -18.11
CA GLY A 244 -9.51 5.00 -17.13
C GLY A 244 -10.92 4.53 -16.79
N ALA A 245 -11.38 3.40 -17.32
CA ALA A 245 -12.80 2.97 -17.23
C ALA A 245 -13.34 2.88 -15.78
N PHE A 246 -12.51 2.40 -14.85
CA PHE A 246 -12.91 2.27 -13.45
C PHE A 246 -13.11 3.63 -12.77
N ALA A 247 -12.15 4.55 -12.93
CA ALA A 247 -12.27 5.90 -12.38
C ALA A 247 -13.42 6.67 -13.02
N TRP A 248 -13.58 6.55 -14.35
CA TRP A 248 -14.66 7.23 -15.07
C TRP A 248 -16.04 6.93 -14.51
N LYS A 249 -16.33 5.68 -14.17
CA LYS A 249 -17.62 5.30 -13.56
C LYS A 249 -17.92 6.06 -12.27
N PHE A 250 -16.90 6.39 -11.47
CA PHE A 250 -17.06 7.20 -10.26
C PHE A 250 -17.20 8.70 -10.56
N LEU A 251 -16.53 9.19 -11.62
CA LEU A 251 -16.34 10.62 -11.85
C LEU A 251 -17.36 11.23 -12.81
N GLN A 252 -17.88 10.48 -13.79
CA GLN A 252 -18.68 11.02 -14.91
C GLN A 252 -19.88 11.89 -14.47
N GLU A 253 -20.51 11.58 -13.33
CA GLU A 253 -21.65 12.34 -12.80
C GLU A 253 -21.23 13.44 -11.80
N ASN A 254 -19.94 13.51 -11.47
CA ASN A 254 -19.40 14.45 -10.47
C ASN A 254 -18.19 15.22 -11.01
N LEU A 255 -18.02 15.30 -12.32
CA LEU A 255 -16.82 15.88 -12.96
C LEU A 255 -16.63 17.36 -12.58
N LEU A 256 -17.73 18.10 -12.40
CA LEU A 256 -17.73 19.47 -11.92
C LEU A 256 -16.97 19.66 -10.60
N HIS A 257 -17.03 18.67 -9.72
CA HIS A 257 -16.42 18.71 -8.38
C HIS A 257 -15.00 18.15 -8.35
N CYS A 258 -14.43 17.84 -9.52
CA CYS A 258 -13.07 17.35 -9.65
C CYS A 258 -12.08 18.51 -9.90
N LEU A 259 -10.83 18.23 -9.61
CA LEU A 259 -9.69 19.05 -9.97
C LEU A 259 -9.07 18.47 -11.26
N CYS A 260 -8.61 19.34 -12.15
CA CYS A 260 -7.91 18.94 -13.37
C CYS A 260 -6.45 19.42 -13.29
N PHE A 261 -5.52 18.46 -13.34
CA PHE A 261 -4.09 18.72 -13.37
C PHE A 261 -3.54 18.38 -14.74
N MET A 262 -2.72 19.27 -15.29
CA MET A 262 -2.04 19.08 -16.57
C MET A 262 -0.53 19.09 -16.37
N GLY A 263 0.15 18.09 -16.90
CA GLY A 263 1.61 17.95 -16.86
C GLY A 263 2.13 17.43 -18.19
N ALA A 264 3.44 17.27 -18.31
CA ALA A 264 4.08 16.75 -19.50
C ALA A 264 3.50 15.38 -19.91
N GLY A 265 2.82 15.34 -21.07
CA GLY A 265 2.27 14.10 -21.63
C GLY A 265 1.12 13.47 -20.83
N LYS A 266 0.53 14.18 -19.86
CA LYS A 266 -0.52 13.61 -19.01
C LYS A 266 -1.51 14.66 -18.49
N ILE A 267 -2.80 14.29 -18.44
CA ILE A 267 -3.82 15.01 -17.68
C ILE A 267 -4.40 14.07 -16.63
N GLU A 268 -4.59 14.56 -15.41
CA GLU A 268 -5.28 13.84 -14.33
C GLU A 268 -6.47 14.63 -13.84
N ILE A 269 -7.62 13.93 -13.73
CA ILE A 269 -8.87 14.48 -13.23
C ILE A 269 -9.25 13.64 -12.01
N SER A 270 -9.36 14.28 -10.85
CA SER A 270 -9.71 13.61 -9.60
C SER A 270 -10.39 14.56 -8.62
N PRO A 271 -11.27 14.08 -7.73
CA PRO A 271 -11.74 14.90 -6.61
C PRO A 271 -10.58 15.24 -5.67
N LEU A 272 -10.75 16.29 -4.86
CA LEU A 272 -9.77 16.61 -3.81
C LEU A 272 -9.65 15.44 -2.81
N TYR A 273 -10.79 14.85 -2.45
CA TYR A 273 -10.89 13.62 -1.65
C TYR A 273 -11.85 12.64 -2.31
N PRO A 274 -11.55 11.32 -2.29
CA PRO A 274 -12.45 10.30 -2.80
C PRO A 274 -13.83 10.35 -2.11
N LYS A 275 -14.90 10.13 -2.87
CA LYS A 275 -16.25 10.00 -2.32
C LYS A 275 -16.47 8.61 -1.71
N SER A 276 -15.61 8.22 -0.79
CA SER A 276 -15.52 6.87 -0.22
C SER A 276 -16.80 6.40 0.48
N LYS A 277 -17.54 7.30 1.12
CA LYS A 277 -18.82 6.98 1.79
C LYS A 277 -19.87 6.36 0.86
N SER A 278 -19.79 6.60 -0.45
CA SER A 278 -20.68 5.96 -1.43
C SER A 278 -20.18 4.60 -1.91
N HIS A 279 -18.92 4.25 -1.62
CA HIS A 279 -18.35 2.96 -1.98
C HIS A 279 -18.92 1.85 -1.07
N TYR A 280 -19.28 0.69 -1.67
CA TYR A 280 -19.99 -0.40 -0.96
C TYR A 280 -19.29 -0.89 0.31
N VAL A 281 -17.96 -0.86 0.36
CA VAL A 281 -17.17 -1.26 1.54
C VAL A 281 -17.32 -0.27 2.69
N PHE A 282 -17.48 1.03 2.42
CA PHE A 282 -17.56 2.07 3.44
C PHE A 282 -18.99 2.53 3.75
N SER A 283 -19.92 2.31 2.81
CA SER A 283 -21.35 2.67 2.98
C SER A 283 -22.11 1.71 3.89
N LYS A 284 -21.72 0.42 3.90
CA LYS A 284 -22.37 -0.63 4.69
C LYS A 284 -21.88 -0.64 6.14
N LYS A 285 -22.75 -1.00 7.06
CA LYS A 285 -22.39 -1.20 8.48
C LYS A 285 -21.75 -2.59 8.65
N ILE A 286 -20.47 -2.69 8.34
CA ILE A 286 -19.66 -3.91 8.43
C ILE A 286 -18.47 -3.70 9.37
N GLN A 287 -17.82 -4.77 9.79
CA GLN A 287 -16.58 -4.68 10.55
C GLN A 287 -15.41 -4.36 9.62
N ARG A 288 -14.63 -3.32 9.94
CA ARG A 288 -13.42 -2.95 9.21
C ARG A 288 -12.24 -2.87 10.17
N VAL A 289 -11.18 -3.58 9.84
CA VAL A 289 -9.92 -3.53 10.57
C VAL A 289 -8.84 -3.02 9.64
N TYR A 290 -8.16 -1.97 10.05
CA TYR A 290 -7.07 -1.34 9.31
C TYR A 290 -5.75 -1.70 9.98
N LEU A 291 -5.02 -2.67 9.44
CA LEU A 291 -3.71 -3.08 9.94
C LEU A 291 -2.64 -2.15 9.38
N SER A 292 -1.75 -1.64 10.22
CA SER A 292 -0.64 -0.81 9.77
C SER A 292 0.58 -0.94 10.67
N ALA A 293 1.78 -0.85 10.08
CA ALA A 293 3.03 -0.77 10.84
C ALA A 293 3.27 0.64 11.39
N THR A 294 2.87 1.63 10.63
CA THR A 294 2.88 3.03 11.04
C THR A 294 1.45 3.45 11.32
N VAL A 295 1.23 4.22 12.38
CA VAL A 295 -0.11 4.77 12.60
C VAL A 295 -0.32 5.90 11.61
N PRO A 296 -1.18 5.72 10.58
CA PRO A 296 -1.56 6.84 9.75
C PRO A 296 -2.17 7.95 10.61
N ASN A 297 -2.03 9.18 10.19
CA ASN A 297 -2.78 10.26 10.81
C ASN A 297 -4.28 9.93 10.72
N LEU A 298 -4.97 9.85 11.87
CA LEU A 298 -6.41 9.57 11.90
C LEU A 298 -7.22 10.55 11.06
N GLY A 299 -6.75 11.79 10.95
CA GLY A 299 -7.35 12.79 10.06
C GLY A 299 -7.31 12.37 8.59
N ASP A 300 -6.27 11.70 8.12
CA ASP A 300 -6.17 11.23 6.73
C ASP A 300 -7.11 10.05 6.49
N ILE A 301 -7.18 9.12 7.44
CA ILE A 301 -8.15 8.02 7.38
C ILE A 301 -9.58 8.56 7.33
N THR A 302 -9.89 9.53 8.18
CA THR A 302 -11.23 10.14 8.22
C THR A 302 -11.55 10.87 6.92
N ARG A 303 -10.59 11.60 6.35
CA ARG A 303 -10.78 12.32 5.07
C ARG A 303 -10.96 11.35 3.89
N VAL A 304 -10.16 10.28 3.82
CA VAL A 304 -10.15 9.38 2.67
C VAL A 304 -11.20 8.28 2.78
N PHE A 305 -11.34 7.64 3.94
CA PHE A 305 -12.33 6.55 4.11
C PHE A 305 -13.68 7.04 4.65
N GLY A 306 -13.77 8.26 5.14
CA GLY A 306 -15.01 8.82 5.71
C GLY A 306 -15.41 8.18 7.04
N VAL A 307 -14.48 7.53 7.74
CA VAL A 307 -14.69 6.84 9.02
C VAL A 307 -13.67 7.30 10.07
N THR A 308 -14.04 7.23 11.34
CA THR A 308 -13.14 7.52 12.48
C THR A 308 -12.91 6.23 13.26
N PRO A 309 -11.82 5.50 12.99
CA PRO A 309 -11.58 4.21 13.63
C PRO A 309 -11.10 4.36 15.08
N LYS A 310 -11.44 3.38 15.91
CA LYS A 310 -10.84 3.22 17.24
C LYS A 310 -9.39 2.74 17.09
N ARG A 311 -8.47 3.40 17.78
CA ARG A 311 -7.05 3.04 17.79
C ARG A 311 -6.78 1.90 18.77
N ILE A 312 -6.06 0.90 18.30
CA ILE A 312 -5.65 -0.28 19.07
C ILE A 312 -4.14 -0.47 18.88
N GLU A 313 -3.40 -0.41 19.97
CA GLU A 313 -1.95 -0.51 19.98
C GLU A 313 -1.48 -1.40 21.12
N SER A 314 -0.32 -2.02 20.93
CA SER A 314 0.42 -2.66 22.01
C SER A 314 1.45 -1.68 22.57
N GLU A 315 1.50 -1.59 23.88
CA GLU A 315 2.54 -0.85 24.62
C GLU A 315 3.78 -1.73 24.87
N SER A 316 3.71 -3.01 24.52
CA SER A 316 4.82 -3.93 24.69
C SER A 316 5.98 -3.49 23.80
N PRO A 317 7.20 -3.44 24.35
CA PRO A 317 8.38 -3.14 23.53
C PRO A 317 8.53 -4.21 22.46
N ASP A 318 8.54 -3.78 21.21
CA ASP A 318 8.87 -4.67 20.11
C ASP A 318 10.38 -4.90 20.08
N TYR A 319 10.75 -6.09 19.62
CA TYR A 319 12.15 -6.43 19.39
C TYR A 319 12.77 -5.44 18.39
N ARG A 320 13.96 -4.95 18.73
CA ARG A 320 14.75 -4.05 17.87
C ARG A 320 15.79 -4.89 17.16
N ALA A 321 15.76 -4.83 15.84
CA ALA A 321 16.86 -5.33 15.05
C ALA A 321 17.80 -4.18 14.70
N ASP A 322 19.09 -4.47 14.60
CA ASP A 322 20.11 -3.48 14.33
C ASP A 322 20.06 -3.00 12.88
N ARG A 323 20.05 -1.70 12.68
CA ARG A 323 20.11 -1.07 11.35
C ARG A 323 21.27 -0.09 11.28
N LEU A 324 22.15 -0.32 10.32
CA LEU A 324 23.26 0.59 10.03
C LEU A 324 22.92 1.44 8.81
N PHE A 325 22.70 2.74 9.01
CA PHE A 325 22.41 3.69 7.93
C PHE A 325 23.70 4.31 7.41
N LEU A 326 24.00 4.14 6.13
CA LEU A 326 25.15 4.69 5.45
C LEU A 326 24.71 5.76 4.43
N PHE A 327 24.99 7.00 4.73
CA PHE A 327 24.67 8.16 3.91
C PHE A 327 25.78 8.41 2.88
N SER A 328 25.49 8.31 1.59
CA SER A 328 26.48 8.57 0.53
C SER A 328 27.07 9.97 0.64
N LYS A 329 26.27 10.96 1.00
CA LYS A 329 26.71 12.36 1.22
C LYS A 329 27.82 12.49 2.29
N LYS A 330 27.94 11.55 3.22
CA LYS A 330 28.96 11.57 4.27
C LYS A 330 30.28 10.91 3.85
N ILE A 331 30.30 10.27 2.69
CA ILE A 331 31.50 9.68 2.12
C ILE A 331 32.26 10.81 1.41
N GLY A 332 33.53 11.01 1.75
CA GLY A 332 34.36 12.12 1.26
C GLY A 332 34.81 12.01 -0.22
N LEU A 333 33.96 11.52 -1.10
CA LEU A 333 34.23 11.38 -2.54
C LEU A 333 33.51 12.48 -3.32
N SER A 334 34.02 12.81 -4.50
CA SER A 334 33.42 13.80 -5.41
C SER A 334 32.09 13.32 -6.00
N ASN A 335 31.96 12.02 -6.28
CA ASN A 335 30.74 11.39 -6.80
C ASN A 335 30.44 10.09 -6.05
N PRO A 336 30.01 10.15 -4.78
CA PRO A 336 29.85 8.96 -3.94
C PRO A 336 28.74 8.03 -4.42
N ASP A 337 27.64 8.56 -4.96
CA ASP A 337 26.50 7.76 -5.43
C ASP A 337 26.93 6.84 -6.59
N GLU A 338 27.65 7.37 -7.57
CA GLU A 338 28.15 6.60 -8.71
C GLU A 338 29.17 5.54 -8.27
N PHE A 339 30.08 5.92 -7.40
CA PHE A 339 31.06 5.00 -6.84
C PHE A 339 30.38 3.81 -6.17
N ILE A 340 29.40 4.08 -5.28
CA ILE A 340 28.67 3.02 -4.58
C ILE A 340 27.92 2.13 -5.58
N ARG A 341 27.17 2.72 -6.54
CA ARG A 341 26.45 1.92 -7.55
C ARG A 341 27.35 0.97 -8.33
N LYS A 342 28.55 1.42 -8.73
CA LYS A 342 29.54 0.56 -9.39
C LYS A 342 30.04 -0.53 -8.46
N SER A 343 30.37 -0.19 -7.21
CA SER A 343 30.85 -1.15 -6.21
C SER A 343 29.81 -2.24 -5.89
N LEU A 344 28.50 -1.91 -5.95
CA LEU A 344 27.43 -2.92 -5.76
C LEU A 344 27.52 -4.08 -6.76
N SER A 345 27.97 -3.85 -7.99
CA SER A 345 28.11 -4.90 -9.00
C SER A 345 29.21 -5.91 -8.63
N GLU A 346 30.21 -5.48 -7.87
CA GLU A 346 31.39 -6.27 -7.46
C GLU A 346 31.22 -7.01 -6.13
N LEU A 347 30.24 -6.58 -5.30
CA LEU A 347 29.96 -7.24 -4.01
C LEU A 347 29.58 -8.71 -4.21
N LYS A 348 30.03 -9.58 -3.31
CA LYS A 348 29.63 -11.00 -3.27
C LYS A 348 28.28 -11.20 -2.58
N GLU A 349 27.95 -10.30 -1.68
CA GLU A 349 26.74 -10.34 -0.86
C GLU A 349 25.49 -10.04 -1.70
N LYS A 350 24.36 -10.54 -1.24
CA LYS A 350 23.05 -10.21 -1.81
C LYS A 350 22.71 -8.75 -1.55
N VAL A 351 22.25 -8.09 -2.61
CA VAL A 351 21.85 -6.68 -2.56
C VAL A 351 20.43 -6.53 -3.10
N PHE A 352 19.58 -5.92 -2.30
CA PHE A 352 18.25 -5.48 -2.75
C PHE A 352 18.18 -3.97 -2.84
N GLY A 353 17.75 -3.43 -3.98
CA GLY A 353 17.67 -2.00 -4.22
C GLY A 353 16.26 -1.52 -4.57
N ILE A 354 15.93 -0.31 -4.13
CA ILE A 354 14.67 0.38 -4.44
C ILE A 354 15.00 1.74 -5.04
N VAL A 355 14.42 2.02 -6.21
CA VAL A 355 14.53 3.31 -6.91
C VAL A 355 13.14 3.95 -7.08
N PRO A 356 13.03 5.29 -7.21
CA PRO A 356 11.74 5.97 -7.22
C PRO A 356 10.92 5.76 -8.52
N ASN A 357 11.57 5.44 -9.64
CA ASN A 357 10.89 5.32 -10.93
C ASN A 357 11.62 4.36 -11.89
N LYS A 358 10.97 4.01 -13.00
CA LYS A 358 11.51 3.10 -14.02
C LYS A 358 12.76 3.64 -14.72
N LEU A 359 12.87 4.95 -14.90
CA LEU A 359 14.03 5.55 -15.55
C LEU A 359 15.32 5.31 -14.74
N SER A 360 15.22 5.38 -13.42
CA SER A 360 16.34 5.10 -12.51
C SER A 360 16.81 3.64 -12.57
N LEU A 361 15.98 2.69 -13.05
CA LEU A 361 16.40 1.30 -13.26
C LEU A 361 17.47 1.16 -14.34
N LEU A 362 17.46 2.05 -15.36
CA LEU A 362 18.42 1.99 -16.47
C LEU A 362 19.87 2.04 -15.99
N THR A 363 20.16 2.86 -14.98
CA THR A 363 21.48 2.98 -14.38
C THR A 363 21.97 1.63 -13.80
N TYR A 364 21.10 0.87 -13.16
CA TYR A 364 21.43 -0.44 -12.63
C TYR A 364 21.53 -1.52 -13.69
N LYS A 365 20.69 -1.46 -14.71
CA LYS A 365 20.71 -2.36 -15.86
C LYS A 365 22.04 -2.25 -16.63
N THR A 366 22.58 -1.04 -16.80
CA THR A 366 23.89 -0.81 -17.44
C THR A 366 25.07 -1.35 -16.62
N LEU A 367 24.91 -1.51 -15.31
CA LEU A 367 25.88 -2.13 -14.41
C LEU A 367 25.74 -3.65 -14.32
N GLY A 368 24.88 -4.29 -15.11
CA GLY A 368 24.65 -5.73 -15.10
C GLY A 368 23.84 -6.23 -13.89
N ILE A 369 23.19 -5.33 -13.16
CA ILE A 369 22.35 -5.68 -12.01
C ILE A 369 20.95 -6.03 -12.52
N THR A 370 20.36 -7.10 -12.01
CA THR A 370 19.00 -7.53 -12.38
C THR A 370 17.97 -6.48 -11.96
N VAL A 371 17.10 -6.11 -12.89
CA VAL A 371 15.99 -5.19 -12.66
C VAL A 371 14.67 -5.80 -13.12
N ALA A 372 13.54 -5.33 -12.59
CA ALA A 372 12.22 -5.69 -13.09
C ALA A 372 11.39 -4.43 -13.37
N GLU A 373 10.79 -4.38 -14.55
CA GLU A 373 10.13 -3.18 -15.10
C GLU A 373 8.63 -3.15 -14.80
N ASP A 374 8.00 -4.29 -14.57
CA ASP A 374 6.58 -4.43 -14.26
C ASP A 374 6.32 -5.32 -13.03
N SER A 375 5.05 -5.47 -12.67
CA SER A 375 4.65 -6.19 -11.45
C SER A 375 4.79 -7.70 -11.57
N VAL A 376 4.62 -8.26 -12.77
CA VAL A 376 4.73 -9.72 -13.01
C VAL A 376 6.19 -10.12 -13.01
N ALA A 377 7.02 -9.40 -13.78
CA ALA A 377 8.47 -9.62 -13.78
C ALA A 377 9.07 -9.41 -12.38
N ALA A 378 8.58 -8.44 -11.61
CA ALA A 378 9.05 -8.23 -10.25
C ALA A 378 8.77 -9.43 -9.35
N LEU A 379 7.58 -10.06 -9.46
CA LEU A 379 7.24 -11.25 -8.68
C LEU A 379 8.20 -12.40 -8.97
N GLU A 380 8.43 -12.68 -10.25
CA GLU A 380 9.36 -13.72 -10.70
C GLU A 380 10.78 -13.48 -10.18
N LYS A 381 11.30 -12.25 -10.38
CA LYS A 381 12.67 -11.89 -9.95
C LYS A 381 12.85 -11.89 -8.44
N ILE A 382 11.81 -11.57 -7.66
CA ILE A 382 11.85 -11.71 -6.20
C ILE A 382 11.95 -13.19 -5.78
N LEU A 383 11.24 -14.09 -6.44
CA LEU A 383 11.34 -15.53 -6.18
C LEU A 383 12.73 -16.08 -6.55
N GLU A 384 13.28 -15.66 -7.69
CA GLU A 384 14.65 -15.99 -8.09
C GLU A 384 15.68 -15.44 -7.10
N PHE A 385 15.48 -14.22 -6.59
CA PHE A 385 16.34 -13.62 -5.58
C PHE A 385 16.25 -14.38 -4.25
N LYS A 386 15.06 -14.76 -3.80
CA LYS A 386 14.88 -15.57 -2.58
C LYS A 386 15.51 -16.97 -2.69
N SER A 387 15.50 -17.57 -3.87
CA SER A 387 16.05 -18.90 -4.13
C SER A 387 17.52 -18.91 -4.57
N ASP A 388 18.25 -17.83 -4.36
CA ASP A 388 19.69 -17.67 -4.66
C ASP A 388 20.07 -17.75 -6.16
N LYS A 389 19.10 -17.75 -7.07
CA LYS A 389 19.34 -17.74 -8.51
C LYS A 389 19.93 -16.41 -9.00
N ILE A 390 19.57 -15.32 -8.35
CA ILE A 390 20.16 -13.99 -8.58
C ILE A 390 20.60 -13.38 -7.24
N GLN A 391 21.71 -12.65 -7.27
CA GLN A 391 22.34 -12.09 -6.08
C GLN A 391 22.04 -10.60 -5.91
N LYS A 392 21.61 -9.91 -6.97
CA LYS A 392 21.37 -8.47 -6.96
C LYS A 392 20.10 -8.16 -7.71
N LEU A 393 19.17 -7.48 -7.02
CA LEU A 393 17.87 -7.13 -7.57
C LEU A 393 17.53 -5.69 -7.22
N VAL A 394 17.19 -4.87 -8.24
CA VAL A 394 16.72 -3.50 -8.05
C VAL A 394 15.33 -3.34 -8.66
N LEU A 395 14.40 -2.77 -7.90
CA LEU A 395 13.02 -2.57 -8.30
C LEU A 395 12.62 -1.10 -8.22
N SER A 396 11.69 -0.67 -9.07
CA SER A 396 11.16 0.69 -9.04
C SER A 396 9.90 0.79 -8.18
N ASN A 397 9.83 1.84 -7.35
CA ASN A 397 8.65 2.20 -6.54
C ASN A 397 8.05 1.04 -5.73
N ARG A 398 8.91 0.17 -5.18
CA ARG A 398 8.52 -1.00 -4.37
C ARG A 398 8.97 -0.83 -2.91
N TYR A 399 8.62 0.32 -2.34
CA TYR A 399 8.88 0.62 -0.92
C TYR A 399 8.04 -0.28 0.01
N ASP A 400 6.96 -0.83 -0.49
CA ASP A 400 6.02 -1.72 0.18
C ASP A 400 5.86 -3.05 -0.54
N GLY A 401 5.32 -4.05 0.12
CA GLY A 401 4.89 -5.30 -0.51
C GLY A 401 5.97 -6.34 -0.76
N ILE A 402 7.21 -6.16 -0.33
CA ILE A 402 8.29 -7.17 -0.44
C ILE A 402 8.84 -7.44 0.95
N ASP A 403 9.05 -8.70 1.24
CA ASP A 403 9.61 -9.14 2.49
C ASP A 403 10.79 -10.06 2.23
N LEU A 404 11.97 -9.63 2.69
CA LEU A 404 13.26 -10.28 2.53
C LEU A 404 13.87 -10.48 3.92
N PRO A 405 13.45 -11.52 4.68
CA PRO A 405 13.96 -11.73 6.03
C PRO A 405 15.48 -11.91 6.00
N GLY A 406 16.15 -11.56 7.08
CA GLY A 406 17.58 -11.41 7.23
C GLY A 406 18.47 -12.46 6.57
N ALA A 407 18.09 -13.74 6.70
CA ALA A 407 18.80 -14.82 6.01
C ALA A 407 18.81 -14.69 4.46
N VAL A 408 17.88 -13.90 3.89
CA VAL A 408 17.80 -13.70 2.44
C VAL A 408 18.65 -12.51 1.98
N CYS A 409 18.64 -11.38 2.70
CA CYS A 409 19.38 -10.18 2.29
C CYS A 409 19.58 -9.22 3.46
N HIS A 410 20.83 -8.84 3.72
CA HIS A 410 21.19 -7.83 4.73
C HIS A 410 21.49 -6.45 4.16
N ILE A 411 21.69 -6.31 2.84
CA ILE A 411 22.05 -5.03 2.22
C ILE A 411 20.86 -4.49 1.44
N LEU A 412 20.33 -3.35 1.93
CA LEU A 412 19.29 -2.58 1.27
C LEU A 412 19.87 -1.30 0.68
N VAL A 413 19.58 -1.02 -0.58
CA VAL A 413 19.92 0.23 -1.24
C VAL A 413 18.64 1.02 -1.47
N ILE A 414 18.57 2.26 -1.00
CA ILE A 414 17.52 3.21 -1.35
C ILE A 414 18.18 4.34 -2.15
N ASP A 415 17.91 4.36 -3.44
CA ASP A 415 18.53 5.30 -4.37
C ASP A 415 17.49 6.27 -4.92
N GLY A 416 17.23 7.29 -4.17
CA GLY A 416 16.30 8.37 -4.46
C GLY A 416 15.15 8.49 -3.49
N LEU A 417 14.61 9.70 -3.43
CA LEU A 417 13.47 10.00 -2.55
C LEU A 417 12.21 9.29 -3.08
N PRO A 418 11.42 8.59 -2.23
CA PRO A 418 10.18 7.95 -2.64
C PRO A 418 9.13 8.99 -3.03
N TRP A 419 9.10 9.31 -4.30
CA TRP A 419 8.23 10.34 -4.85
C TRP A 419 7.04 9.70 -5.56
N GLN A 420 5.84 10.24 -5.35
CA GLN A 420 4.67 9.84 -6.11
C GLN A 420 4.64 10.50 -7.48
N GLY A 421 4.30 9.73 -8.51
CA GLY A 421 4.29 10.20 -9.89
C GLY A 421 2.97 10.83 -10.35
N ASP A 422 1.96 11.02 -9.45
CA ASP A 422 0.72 11.67 -9.82
C ASP A 422 0.86 13.20 -9.84
N LEU A 423 0.12 13.84 -10.77
CA LEU A 423 0.19 15.27 -10.99
C LEU A 423 -0.37 16.06 -9.81
N LYS A 424 -1.40 15.55 -9.14
CA LYS A 424 -2.03 16.16 -7.98
C LYS A 424 -1.03 16.31 -6.82
N THR A 425 -0.34 15.22 -6.47
CA THR A 425 0.68 15.24 -5.40
C THR A 425 1.86 16.13 -5.78
N ARG A 426 2.33 16.06 -7.03
CA ARG A 426 3.37 16.95 -7.53
C ARG A 426 2.96 18.41 -7.44
N PHE A 427 1.78 18.77 -7.92
CA PHE A 427 1.30 20.15 -7.89
C PHE A 427 1.24 20.69 -6.46
N PHE A 428 0.62 19.97 -5.55
CA PHE A 428 0.55 20.41 -4.16
C PHE A 428 1.91 20.46 -3.47
N SER A 429 2.87 19.61 -3.85
CA SER A 429 4.23 19.66 -3.32
C SER A 429 5.03 20.86 -3.83
N GLU A 430 4.87 21.20 -5.10
CA GLU A 430 5.57 22.33 -5.73
C GLU A 430 4.95 23.67 -5.32
N TYR A 431 3.63 23.75 -5.21
CA TYR A 431 2.91 24.98 -4.90
C TYR A 431 3.00 25.36 -3.41
N PHE A 432 3.01 24.38 -2.53
CA PHE A 432 3.18 24.58 -1.10
C PHE A 432 4.65 24.38 -0.70
N HIS A 433 5.58 24.99 -1.43
CA HIS A 433 7.03 24.99 -1.20
C HIS A 433 7.47 25.43 0.20
N ASN A 434 6.53 25.82 1.04
CA ASN A 434 6.85 26.08 2.43
C ASN A 434 7.25 24.78 3.11
N GLU A 435 8.37 24.85 3.84
CA GLU A 435 9.02 23.84 4.68
C GLU A 435 8.08 23.06 5.61
N ASN A 436 6.79 23.36 5.58
CA ASN A 436 5.74 22.86 6.46
C ASN A 436 4.71 21.93 5.81
N ASN A 437 4.95 21.34 4.64
CA ASN A 437 4.01 20.35 4.12
C ASN A 437 4.12 19.03 4.91
N ALA A 438 3.57 19.05 6.12
CA ALA A 438 3.60 17.92 7.05
C ALA A 438 2.97 16.65 6.45
N PHE A 439 1.96 16.81 5.59
CA PHE A 439 1.30 15.68 4.93
C PHE A 439 2.24 14.94 3.98
N LEU A 440 2.91 15.65 3.09
CA LEU A 440 3.85 15.06 2.13
C LEU A 440 5.05 14.43 2.84
N ARG A 441 5.59 15.13 3.85
CA ARG A 441 6.68 14.61 4.67
C ARG A 441 6.30 13.33 5.39
N ALA A 442 5.07 13.23 5.90
CA ALA A 442 4.54 12.02 6.54
C ALA A 442 4.44 10.83 5.56
N ILE A 443 4.00 11.08 4.32
CA ILE A 443 3.94 10.04 3.26
C ILE A 443 5.34 9.54 2.92
N ILE A 444 6.29 10.43 2.71
CA ILE A 444 7.69 10.07 2.42
C ILE A 444 8.28 9.26 3.58
N ALA A 445 8.11 9.74 4.82
CA ALA A 445 8.58 9.03 6.01
C ALA A 445 7.96 7.64 6.12
N ALA A 446 6.66 7.50 5.90
CA ALA A 446 5.97 6.20 5.95
C ALA A 446 6.56 5.21 4.92
N LYS A 447 6.80 5.65 3.68
CA LYS A 447 7.43 4.82 2.63
C LYS A 447 8.86 4.42 3.00
N LEU A 448 9.65 5.34 3.55
CA LEU A 448 11.02 5.05 4.00
C LEU A 448 11.03 4.06 5.17
N VAL A 449 10.17 4.25 6.18
CA VAL A 449 10.05 3.32 7.32
C VAL A 449 9.74 1.91 6.85
N GLN A 450 8.89 1.77 5.86
CA GLN A 450 8.55 0.48 5.28
C GLN A 450 9.72 -0.14 4.53
N ALA A 451 10.40 0.66 3.71
CA ALA A 451 11.60 0.21 3.03
C ALA A 451 12.65 -0.28 4.03
N PHE A 452 12.90 0.49 5.10
CA PHE A 452 13.86 0.11 6.17
C PHE A 452 13.48 -1.19 6.90
N GLY A 453 12.21 -1.56 6.89
CA GLY A 453 11.73 -2.82 7.49
C GLY A 453 11.82 -4.05 6.58
N ARG A 454 12.27 -3.92 5.32
CA ARG A 454 12.23 -5.02 4.34
C ARG A 454 13.24 -6.13 4.59
N THR A 455 14.37 -5.79 5.14
CA THR A 455 15.52 -6.68 5.36
C THR A 455 15.69 -7.12 6.81
N VAL A 456 14.69 -6.84 7.67
CA VAL A 456 14.75 -7.12 9.11
C VAL A 456 13.42 -7.67 9.60
N ARG A 457 13.42 -8.83 10.28
CA ARG A 457 12.21 -9.48 10.83
C ARG A 457 12.28 -9.90 12.29
N SER A 458 13.45 -10.11 12.86
CA SER A 458 13.63 -10.58 14.24
C SER A 458 14.60 -9.69 15.01
N ALA A 459 14.67 -9.90 16.32
CA ALA A 459 15.61 -9.17 17.19
C ALA A 459 17.08 -9.49 16.88
N ASP A 460 17.33 -10.71 16.40
CA ASP A 460 18.68 -11.20 16.10
C ASP A 460 19.11 -10.87 14.66
N ASP A 461 18.30 -10.09 13.94
CA ASP A 461 18.54 -9.72 12.57
C ASP A 461 19.22 -8.36 12.45
N TYR A 462 19.94 -8.12 11.37
CA TYR A 462 20.56 -6.82 11.10
C TYR A 462 20.43 -6.42 9.64
N SER A 463 20.53 -5.12 9.36
CA SER A 463 20.51 -4.61 8.00
C SER A 463 21.47 -3.44 7.82
N ILE A 464 22.16 -3.41 6.67
CA ILE A 464 22.96 -2.30 6.19
C ILE A 464 22.13 -1.57 5.13
N ILE A 465 21.79 -0.31 5.39
CA ILE A 465 20.94 0.50 4.53
C ILE A 465 21.80 1.60 3.89
N LEU A 466 22.05 1.46 2.58
CA LEU A 466 22.79 2.42 1.78
C LEU A 466 21.80 3.46 1.22
N LEU A 467 22.01 4.71 1.58
CA LEU A 467 21.16 5.84 1.21
C LEU A 467 21.86 6.68 0.15
N LEU A 468 21.43 6.54 -1.09
CA LEU A 468 21.96 7.24 -2.25
C LEU A 468 21.04 8.41 -2.65
N ASP A 469 21.49 9.25 -3.59
CA ASP A 469 20.81 10.48 -4.05
C ASP A 469 20.89 11.65 -3.05
N LYS A 470 21.33 12.79 -3.55
CA LYS A 470 21.48 14.01 -2.74
C LYS A 470 20.19 14.50 -2.09
N ARG A 471 19.05 14.34 -2.78
CA ARG A 471 17.73 14.79 -2.27
C ARG A 471 17.28 13.91 -1.11
N LEU A 472 17.43 12.57 -1.24
CA LEU A 472 17.13 11.63 -0.15
C LEU A 472 18.01 11.92 1.07
N ASN A 473 19.32 12.06 0.87
CA ASN A 473 20.24 12.37 1.95
C ASN A 473 19.90 13.71 2.65
N ASN A 474 19.62 14.77 1.88
CA ASN A 474 19.23 16.06 2.45
C ASN A 474 17.93 15.98 3.22
N TRP A 475 16.95 15.22 2.70
CA TRP A 475 15.64 15.05 3.34
C TRP A 475 15.77 14.31 4.68
N LEU A 476 16.53 13.20 4.73
CA LEU A 476 16.76 12.42 5.95
C LEU A 476 17.62 13.15 6.98
N LEU A 477 18.55 14.00 6.54
CA LEU A 477 19.41 14.78 7.44
C LEU A 477 18.78 16.09 7.93
N ASN A 478 17.55 16.40 7.49
CA ASN A 478 16.79 17.55 7.97
C ASN A 478 16.03 17.17 9.25
N ARG A 479 16.44 17.75 10.39
CA ARG A 479 15.85 17.50 11.73
C ARG A 479 14.34 17.76 11.81
N ASP A 480 13.79 18.62 10.95
CA ASP A 480 12.34 18.85 10.89
C ASP A 480 11.56 17.61 10.46
N ASN A 481 12.23 16.64 9.87
CA ASN A 481 11.63 15.37 9.46
C ASN A 481 11.69 14.28 10.55
N ASP A 482 12.49 14.47 11.60
CA ASP A 482 12.64 13.49 12.69
C ASP A 482 11.29 13.18 13.37
N LYS A 483 10.41 14.16 13.48
CA LYS A 483 9.06 14.01 14.08
C LYS A 483 8.14 13.04 13.34
N PHE A 484 8.46 12.68 12.09
CA PHE A 484 7.68 11.72 11.31
C PHE A 484 8.18 10.28 11.47
N PHE A 485 9.32 10.11 12.14
CA PHE A 485 9.84 8.79 12.48
C PHE A 485 9.56 8.48 13.95
N LYS A 486 9.38 7.19 14.26
CA LYS A 486 9.40 6.74 15.65
C LYS A 486 10.85 6.85 16.17
N LYS A 487 11.01 7.15 17.46
CA LYS A 487 12.33 7.26 18.14
C LYS A 487 13.23 6.03 17.97
N ASP A 488 12.69 4.92 17.48
CA ASP A 488 13.38 3.66 17.29
C ASP A 488 14.04 3.53 15.91
N ILE A 489 13.85 4.52 15.03
CA ILE A 489 14.30 4.48 13.63
C ILE A 489 15.38 5.55 13.40
N VAL A 490 15.38 6.62 14.19
CA VAL A 490 16.33 7.75 14.09
C VAL A 490 17.30 7.72 15.25
#